data_91e96cbc29936357bd1d42b3d99c6015
#
_entry.id   91e96cbc29936357bd1d42b3d99c6015
#
_cell.length_a   1.000
_cell.length_b   1.000
_cell.length_c   1.000
_cell.angle_alpha   90.00
_cell.angle_beta   90.00
_cell.angle_gamma   90.00
#
_symmetry.space_group_name_H-M   'P 1'
#
loop_
_entity.id
_entity.type
_entity.pdbx_description
1 polymer ?
#
loop_
_entity_poly.entity_id
_entity_poly.type
_entity_poly.pdbx_seq_one_letter_code
_entity_poly.pdbx_strand_id
1 'polypeptide(L)'
;MTNILELLKSEKVEWKKLGEVCEFNRGKTITKKNAIEGDIPVIGGGQKPAYYHNESNREGITITVAGSGAYAGFVSYWEQPIFLSDAFSIEPNQKLNKRYLFHWLLQNQSRIYELKQGSGVPHVYGSDLAKFEIPIPSLETQEKIVEILDKFTNYVTELQSELQSRTKQYTHYRDKLLSEEYLTKVTKEMEEDRRLNIVTLGEIGEFTRGNGLQKKDFLDEGNPVIHYGQIYTKYGFVAEEVLSYVSDEIFSKLRKAQKNDILIATTSENVEDVGKSVVWVGEDEIGFSGDMYSYRTKQNSKYIAYYFQTNAFQKQKERKATGTKMIRIHGDDMEKFEIPLPPLSLQNKIVKVLDKFQILLSDTKGLLPEEIEQRQKQYEYYREKLLTFDVECSRTNVHNI
;
A
#
# COMPACT_ATOMS: atom_id res chain seq x y z
N MET A 1 12.12 16.67 -24.42
CA MET A 1 10.83 16.05 -24.77
C MET A 1 10.26 16.54 -26.11
N THR A 2 10.26 17.82 -26.40
CA THR A 2 9.77 18.36 -27.70
C THR A 2 10.43 17.68 -28.91
N ASN A 3 11.73 17.40 -28.81
CA ASN A 3 12.53 16.80 -29.88
C ASN A 3 12.13 15.33 -30.22
N ILE A 4 11.70 14.52 -29.23
CA ILE A 4 11.30 13.12 -29.50
C ILE A 4 9.91 13.06 -30.17
N LEU A 5 8.96 13.89 -29.77
CA LEU A 5 7.63 13.93 -30.39
C LEU A 5 7.69 14.42 -31.85
N GLU A 6 8.64 15.29 -32.18
CA GLU A 6 8.89 15.70 -33.56
C GLU A 6 9.54 14.56 -34.36
N LEU A 7 10.50 13.84 -33.77
CA LEU A 7 11.12 12.68 -34.38
C LEU A 7 10.07 11.59 -34.72
N LEU A 8 9.13 11.31 -33.79
CA LEU A 8 8.08 10.32 -34.01
C LEU A 8 7.14 10.66 -35.18
N LYS A 9 6.91 11.93 -35.46
CA LYS A 9 6.07 12.34 -36.60
C LYS A 9 6.71 12.05 -37.96
N SER A 10 8.04 12.01 -38.03
CA SER A 10 8.79 11.72 -39.25
C SER A 10 9.31 10.28 -39.35
N GLU A 11 9.10 9.49 -38.29
CA GLU A 11 9.58 8.11 -38.20
C GLU A 11 8.79 7.18 -39.12
N LYS A 12 9.52 6.38 -39.91
CA LYS A 12 8.92 5.30 -40.69
C LYS A 12 8.68 4.09 -39.78
N VAL A 13 7.43 3.74 -39.60
CA VAL A 13 7.01 2.66 -38.73
C VAL A 13 6.44 1.50 -39.51
N GLU A 14 6.96 0.31 -39.31
CA GLU A 14 6.43 -0.93 -39.84
C GLU A 14 5.47 -1.57 -38.83
N TRP A 15 4.24 -1.83 -39.18
CA TRP A 15 3.27 -2.53 -38.34
C TRP A 15 3.35 -4.02 -38.58
N LYS A 16 3.56 -4.81 -37.52
CA LYS A 16 3.63 -6.27 -37.60
C LYS A 16 2.83 -6.93 -36.50
N LYS A 17 2.32 -8.11 -36.75
CA LYS A 17 1.73 -8.94 -35.71
C LYS A 17 2.82 -9.41 -34.74
N LEU A 18 2.49 -9.44 -33.46
CA LEU A 18 3.42 -9.92 -32.43
C LEU A 18 3.95 -11.34 -32.78
N GLY A 19 3.10 -12.21 -33.32
CA GLY A 19 3.52 -13.57 -33.73
C GLY A 19 4.53 -13.62 -34.88
N GLU A 20 4.74 -12.53 -35.63
CA GLU A 20 5.76 -12.43 -36.69
C GLU A 20 7.12 -11.98 -36.15
N VAL A 21 7.12 -11.33 -34.98
CA VAL A 21 8.33 -10.69 -34.39
C VAL A 21 8.67 -11.17 -32.99
N CYS A 22 7.83 -12.03 -32.41
CA CYS A 22 8.04 -12.61 -31.07
C CYS A 22 7.73 -14.11 -31.06
N GLU A 23 8.46 -14.83 -30.24
CA GLU A 23 8.17 -16.20 -29.84
C GLU A 23 7.39 -16.23 -28.51
N PHE A 24 6.39 -17.12 -28.44
CA PHE A 24 5.55 -17.30 -27.26
C PHE A 24 5.82 -18.68 -26.66
N ASN A 25 6.47 -18.72 -25.51
CA ASN A 25 6.92 -19.96 -24.90
C ASN A 25 6.19 -20.23 -23.59
N ARG A 26 5.35 -21.27 -23.56
CA ARG A 26 4.58 -21.66 -22.37
C ARG A 26 5.49 -22.15 -21.24
N GLY A 27 5.11 -21.84 -20.00
CA GLY A 27 5.77 -22.35 -18.79
C GLY A 27 5.52 -23.84 -18.56
N LYS A 28 6.26 -24.42 -17.63
CA LYS A 28 6.14 -25.82 -17.20
C LYS A 28 5.44 -25.86 -15.85
N THR A 29 4.27 -26.51 -15.81
CA THR A 29 3.49 -26.60 -14.58
C THR A 29 4.27 -27.27 -13.45
N ILE A 30 4.32 -26.63 -12.28
CA ILE A 30 4.82 -27.19 -11.03
C ILE A 30 3.82 -26.84 -9.92
N THR A 31 3.65 -27.72 -8.94
CA THR A 31 2.81 -27.46 -7.76
C THR A 31 3.71 -27.14 -6.57
N LYS A 32 3.20 -26.41 -5.59
CA LYS A 32 3.95 -26.09 -4.36
C LYS A 32 4.47 -27.36 -3.65
N LYS A 33 3.73 -28.47 -3.76
CA LYS A 33 4.11 -29.76 -3.17
C LYS A 33 5.36 -30.37 -3.84
N ASN A 34 5.54 -30.11 -5.12
CA ASN A 34 6.64 -30.66 -5.92
C ASN A 34 7.81 -29.66 -6.07
N ALA A 35 7.66 -28.46 -5.53
CA ALA A 35 8.73 -27.47 -5.50
C ALA A 35 9.77 -27.87 -4.44
N ILE A 36 11.03 -27.82 -4.82
CA ILE A 36 12.18 -27.99 -3.91
C ILE A 36 12.56 -26.61 -3.41
N GLU A 37 12.85 -26.46 -2.14
CA GLU A 37 13.20 -25.19 -1.51
C GLU A 37 14.41 -24.53 -2.19
N GLY A 38 14.29 -23.25 -2.49
CA GLY A 38 15.30 -22.44 -3.17
C GLY A 38 14.84 -20.98 -3.31
N ASP A 39 15.64 -20.17 -4.03
CA ASP A 39 15.45 -18.72 -4.16
C ASP A 39 14.88 -18.29 -5.52
N ILE A 40 14.64 -19.22 -6.44
CA ILE A 40 14.11 -18.94 -7.77
C ILE A 40 12.59 -18.73 -7.69
N PRO A 41 12.05 -17.53 -8.04
CA PRO A 41 10.63 -17.27 -7.95
C PRO A 41 9.84 -18.07 -9.00
N VAL A 42 8.76 -18.72 -8.56
CA VAL A 42 7.82 -19.44 -9.44
C VAL A 42 6.72 -18.47 -9.87
N ILE A 43 6.65 -18.22 -11.19
CA ILE A 43 5.73 -17.29 -11.80
C ILE A 43 4.58 -18.06 -12.44
N GLY A 44 3.36 -17.75 -12.00
CA GLY A 44 2.12 -18.37 -12.47
C GLY A 44 1.06 -17.34 -12.83
N GLY A 45 -0.20 -17.65 -12.55
CA GLY A 45 -1.37 -16.80 -12.84
C GLY A 45 -1.56 -15.57 -11.93
N GLY A 46 -0.64 -15.28 -10.99
CA GLY A 46 -0.71 -14.16 -10.06
C GLY A 46 0.17 -12.97 -10.46
N GLN A 47 0.03 -11.86 -9.72
CA GLN A 47 0.86 -10.65 -9.87
C GLN A 47 2.21 -10.76 -9.14
N LYS A 48 2.34 -11.69 -8.20
CA LYS A 48 3.55 -11.94 -7.40
C LYS A 48 3.95 -13.40 -7.56
N PRO A 49 5.23 -13.75 -7.27
CA PRO A 49 5.64 -15.14 -7.20
C PRO A 49 4.70 -15.95 -6.29
N ALA A 50 4.28 -17.13 -6.75
CA ALA A 50 3.39 -17.99 -5.99
C ALA A 50 4.13 -18.68 -4.81
N TYR A 51 5.40 -19.04 -5.04
CA TYR A 51 6.36 -19.63 -4.11
C TYR A 51 7.75 -19.61 -4.77
N TYR A 52 8.75 -20.26 -4.14
CA TYR A 52 10.12 -20.32 -4.64
C TYR A 52 10.54 -21.75 -4.92
N HIS A 53 11.52 -21.95 -5.81
CA HIS A 53 12.05 -23.22 -6.25
C HIS A 53 13.58 -23.15 -6.39
N ASN A 54 14.25 -24.29 -6.48
CA ASN A 54 15.72 -24.36 -6.62
C ASN A 54 16.21 -24.30 -8.07
N GLU A 55 15.32 -24.41 -9.05
CA GLU A 55 15.67 -24.43 -10.48
C GLU A 55 14.91 -23.31 -11.23
N SER A 56 15.56 -22.77 -12.28
CA SER A 56 14.94 -21.86 -13.24
C SER A 56 14.61 -22.60 -14.54
N ASN A 57 13.67 -22.08 -15.31
CA ASN A 57 13.42 -22.48 -16.68
C ASN A 57 13.41 -21.27 -17.65
N ARG A 58 13.72 -20.10 -17.13
CA ARG A 58 13.99 -18.87 -17.88
C ARG A 58 15.16 -18.16 -17.25
N GLU A 59 16.09 -17.73 -18.08
CA GLU A 59 17.30 -17.02 -17.68
C GLU A 59 17.31 -15.60 -18.25
N GLY A 60 18.02 -14.69 -17.54
CA GLY A 60 18.13 -13.30 -17.96
C GLY A 60 16.81 -12.56 -17.97
N ILE A 61 16.70 -11.55 -18.83
CA ILE A 61 15.50 -10.70 -18.92
C ILE A 61 14.35 -11.48 -19.58
N THR A 62 13.24 -11.58 -18.87
CA THR A 62 12.05 -12.31 -19.35
C THR A 62 10.78 -11.49 -19.21
N ILE A 63 10.01 -11.32 -20.29
CA ILE A 63 8.65 -10.79 -20.27
C ILE A 63 7.70 -11.97 -20.12
N THR A 64 6.80 -11.91 -19.14
CA THR A 64 5.81 -12.95 -18.87
C THR A 64 4.39 -12.42 -18.92
N VAL A 65 3.45 -13.26 -19.32
CA VAL A 65 2.02 -12.99 -19.28
C VAL A 65 1.33 -14.13 -18.55
N ALA A 66 0.57 -13.80 -17.51
CA ALA A 66 -0.17 -14.77 -16.71
C ALA A 66 -1.19 -15.52 -17.59
N GLY A 67 -1.15 -16.85 -17.54
CA GLY A 67 -1.97 -17.69 -18.42
C GLY A 67 -3.37 -17.96 -17.90
N SER A 68 -3.57 -17.94 -16.57
CA SER A 68 -4.86 -18.32 -15.98
C SER A 68 -5.16 -17.56 -14.67
N GLY A 69 -6.40 -17.69 -14.18
CA GLY A 69 -6.86 -17.12 -12.91
C GLY A 69 -7.36 -15.69 -13.02
N ALA A 70 -7.61 -15.07 -11.87
CA ALA A 70 -8.15 -13.70 -11.79
C ALA A 70 -7.27 -12.68 -12.52
N TYR A 71 -5.96 -12.90 -12.53
CA TYR A 71 -4.97 -12.03 -13.18
C TYR A 71 -4.51 -12.54 -14.55
N ALA A 72 -5.24 -13.48 -15.19
CA ALA A 72 -4.93 -13.90 -16.56
C ALA A 72 -4.72 -12.69 -17.48
N GLY A 73 -3.64 -12.67 -18.26
CA GLY A 73 -3.25 -11.55 -19.09
C GLY A 73 -2.36 -10.49 -18.41
N PHE A 74 -2.06 -10.62 -17.12
CA PHE A 74 -1.16 -9.69 -16.44
C PHE A 74 0.27 -9.80 -16.98
N VAL A 75 0.84 -8.69 -17.42
CA VAL A 75 2.19 -8.60 -18.00
C VAL A 75 3.20 -8.25 -16.90
N SER A 76 4.31 -8.99 -16.85
CA SER A 76 5.40 -8.77 -15.91
C SER A 76 6.77 -8.80 -16.60
N TYR A 77 7.77 -8.18 -15.99
CA TYR A 77 9.14 -8.08 -16.46
C TYR A 77 10.09 -8.56 -15.34
N TRP A 78 10.97 -9.48 -15.68
CA TRP A 78 11.87 -10.12 -14.72
C TRP A 78 13.31 -9.98 -15.22
N GLU A 79 14.20 -9.50 -14.35
CA GLU A 79 15.64 -9.31 -14.62
C GLU A 79 16.50 -10.38 -13.95
N GLN A 80 15.85 -11.39 -13.37
CA GLN A 80 16.49 -12.50 -12.67
C GLN A 80 15.99 -13.82 -13.24
N PRO A 81 16.70 -14.94 -13.00
CA PRO A 81 16.20 -16.26 -13.31
C PRO A 81 14.85 -16.52 -12.65
N ILE A 82 13.93 -17.12 -13.38
CA ILE A 82 12.59 -17.47 -12.90
C ILE A 82 12.22 -18.88 -13.30
N PHE A 83 11.32 -19.50 -12.54
CA PHE A 83 10.61 -20.70 -13.00
C PHE A 83 9.22 -20.30 -13.48
N LEU A 84 9.02 -20.29 -14.79
CA LEU A 84 7.75 -19.98 -15.41
C LEU A 84 6.84 -21.20 -15.36
N SER A 85 5.67 -21.08 -14.71
CA SER A 85 4.72 -22.17 -14.51
C SER A 85 3.44 -21.92 -15.33
N ASP A 86 2.36 -21.43 -14.72
CA ASP A 86 1.08 -21.19 -15.37
C ASP A 86 1.02 -19.79 -16.01
N ALA A 87 1.93 -19.56 -16.94
CA ALA A 87 2.11 -18.34 -17.70
C ALA A 87 2.85 -18.66 -18.99
N PHE A 88 3.02 -17.68 -19.87
CA PHE A 88 3.90 -17.79 -21.04
C PHE A 88 4.87 -16.63 -21.09
N SER A 89 6.06 -16.85 -21.64
CA SER A 89 7.05 -15.81 -21.93
C SER A 89 6.94 -15.34 -23.37
N ILE A 90 7.33 -14.08 -23.59
CA ILE A 90 7.40 -13.46 -24.92
C ILE A 90 8.85 -13.05 -25.16
N GLU A 91 9.43 -13.60 -26.23
CA GLU A 91 10.81 -13.33 -26.64
C GLU A 91 10.79 -12.63 -28.01
N PRO A 92 11.19 -11.34 -28.09
CA PRO A 92 11.25 -10.63 -29.36
C PRO A 92 12.47 -11.03 -30.18
N ASN A 93 12.37 -10.89 -31.51
CA ASN A 93 13.49 -11.03 -32.40
C ASN A 93 14.43 -9.80 -32.35
N GLN A 94 15.53 -9.83 -33.12
CA GLN A 94 16.56 -8.78 -33.12
C GLN A 94 16.09 -7.38 -33.56
N LYS A 95 14.92 -7.25 -34.20
CA LYS A 95 14.37 -5.97 -34.66
C LYS A 95 13.54 -5.25 -33.60
N LEU A 96 13.23 -5.93 -32.49
CA LEU A 96 12.35 -5.42 -31.47
C LEU A 96 13.05 -5.43 -30.11
N ASN A 97 13.27 -4.24 -29.54
CA ASN A 97 13.83 -4.09 -28.22
C ASN A 97 12.89 -4.67 -27.17
N LYS A 98 13.41 -5.52 -26.29
CA LYS A 98 12.62 -6.24 -25.27
C LYS A 98 11.94 -5.27 -24.28
N ARG A 99 12.59 -4.20 -23.90
CA ARG A 99 12.02 -3.21 -22.97
C ARG A 99 10.97 -2.32 -23.64
N TYR A 100 11.16 -2.00 -24.93
CA TYR A 100 10.15 -1.32 -25.74
C TYR A 100 8.88 -2.20 -25.86
N LEU A 101 9.04 -3.48 -26.16
CA LEU A 101 7.94 -4.43 -26.18
C LEU A 101 7.19 -4.48 -24.84
N PHE A 102 7.92 -4.50 -23.73
CA PHE A 102 7.31 -4.50 -22.40
C PHE A 102 6.45 -3.26 -22.17
N HIS A 103 6.95 -2.06 -22.44
CA HIS A 103 6.17 -0.83 -22.33
C HIS A 103 4.95 -0.83 -23.25
N TRP A 104 5.09 -1.35 -24.46
CA TRP A 104 3.96 -1.46 -25.38
C TRP A 104 2.91 -2.46 -24.89
N LEU A 105 3.30 -3.57 -24.32
CA LEU A 105 2.38 -4.53 -23.69
C LEU A 105 1.65 -3.91 -22.50
N LEU A 106 2.34 -3.14 -21.66
CA LEU A 106 1.70 -2.39 -20.56
C LEU A 106 0.69 -1.35 -21.08
N GLN A 107 0.97 -0.69 -22.20
CA GLN A 107 0.03 0.23 -22.85
C GLN A 107 -1.25 -0.48 -23.27
N ASN A 108 -1.13 -1.73 -23.70
CA ASN A 108 -2.23 -2.55 -24.16
C ASN A 108 -2.79 -3.49 -23.07
N GLN A 109 -2.44 -3.30 -21.79
CA GLN A 109 -2.82 -4.20 -20.70
C GLN A 109 -4.34 -4.42 -20.61
N SER A 110 -5.15 -3.38 -20.78
CA SER A 110 -6.62 -3.48 -20.76
C SER A 110 -7.13 -4.35 -21.90
N ARG A 111 -6.61 -4.15 -23.11
CA ARG A 111 -6.96 -4.99 -24.29
C ARG A 111 -6.52 -6.44 -24.12
N ILE A 112 -5.39 -6.68 -23.46
CA ILE A 112 -4.93 -8.04 -23.13
C ILE A 112 -5.88 -8.69 -22.12
N TYR A 113 -6.42 -7.95 -21.16
CA TYR A 113 -7.44 -8.46 -20.23
C TYR A 113 -8.76 -8.81 -20.94
N GLU A 114 -9.12 -8.14 -22.02
CA GLU A 114 -10.30 -8.45 -22.83
C GLU A 114 -10.19 -9.80 -23.56
N LEU A 115 -8.98 -10.35 -23.72
CA LEU A 115 -8.74 -11.68 -24.29
C LEU A 115 -9.12 -12.82 -23.32
N LYS A 116 -9.54 -12.54 -22.09
CA LYS A 116 -9.92 -13.56 -21.11
C LYS A 116 -11.08 -14.41 -21.62
N GLN A 117 -10.88 -15.73 -21.61
CA GLN A 117 -11.85 -16.73 -22.02
C GLN A 117 -12.09 -17.75 -20.90
N GLY A 118 -13.28 -18.33 -20.85
CA GLY A 118 -13.67 -19.36 -19.88
C GLY A 118 -14.64 -18.84 -18.81
N SER A 119 -15.64 -19.65 -18.46
CA SER A 119 -16.71 -19.32 -17.51
C SER A 119 -16.36 -19.59 -16.04
N GLY A 120 -15.32 -20.38 -15.76
CA GLY A 120 -14.88 -20.70 -14.40
C GLY A 120 -13.57 -20.02 -14.06
N VAL A 121 -12.45 -20.54 -14.54
CA VAL A 121 -11.13 -19.93 -14.40
C VAL A 121 -10.80 -19.19 -15.69
N PRO A 122 -10.67 -17.85 -15.71
CA PRO A 122 -10.31 -17.11 -16.92
C PRO A 122 -8.93 -17.52 -17.44
N HIS A 123 -8.77 -17.60 -18.77
CA HIS A 123 -7.51 -17.90 -19.43
C HIS A 123 -7.19 -16.86 -20.51
N VAL A 124 -5.90 -16.56 -20.69
CA VAL A 124 -5.37 -15.80 -21.82
C VAL A 124 -4.33 -16.64 -22.54
N TYR A 125 -4.44 -16.74 -23.86
CA TYR A 125 -3.55 -17.56 -24.69
C TYR A 125 -2.59 -16.70 -25.50
N GLY A 126 -1.34 -17.14 -25.59
CA GLY A 126 -0.31 -16.48 -26.40
C GLY A 126 -0.71 -16.37 -27.89
N SER A 127 -1.47 -17.35 -28.43
CA SER A 127 -1.98 -17.33 -29.79
C SER A 127 -2.95 -16.17 -30.08
N ASP A 128 -3.68 -15.68 -29.07
CA ASP A 128 -4.58 -14.54 -29.25
C ASP A 128 -3.81 -13.22 -29.13
N LEU A 129 -2.86 -13.13 -28.20
CA LEU A 129 -1.97 -12.00 -28.10
C LEU A 129 -1.05 -11.86 -29.31
N ALA A 130 -0.64 -12.97 -29.94
CA ALA A 130 0.16 -13.01 -31.18
C ALA A 130 -0.50 -12.28 -32.36
N LYS A 131 -1.82 -12.09 -32.33
CA LYS A 131 -2.59 -11.37 -33.36
C LYS A 131 -2.54 -9.85 -33.25
N PHE A 132 -2.05 -9.32 -32.09
CA PHE A 132 -1.94 -7.87 -31.90
C PHE A 132 -0.88 -7.29 -32.81
N GLU A 133 -1.16 -6.13 -33.38
CA GLU A 133 -0.24 -5.40 -34.23
C GLU A 133 0.56 -4.39 -33.41
N ILE A 134 1.88 -4.46 -33.49
CA ILE A 134 2.84 -3.58 -32.81
C ILE A 134 3.55 -2.68 -33.83
N PRO A 135 3.69 -1.38 -33.55
CA PRO A 135 4.51 -0.50 -34.38
C PRO A 135 6.00 -0.75 -34.08
N ILE A 136 6.79 -0.89 -35.15
CA ILE A 136 8.23 -1.15 -35.07
C ILE A 136 8.97 0.01 -35.73
N PRO A 137 9.32 1.06 -34.97
CA PRO A 137 10.23 2.11 -35.43
C PRO A 137 11.66 1.59 -35.47
N SER A 138 12.61 2.41 -35.91
CA SER A 138 14.03 2.07 -35.84
C SER A 138 14.47 1.70 -34.43
N LEU A 139 15.49 0.83 -34.27
CA LEU A 139 16.02 0.45 -32.95
C LEU A 139 16.47 1.68 -32.15
N GLU A 140 17.06 2.66 -32.80
CA GLU A 140 17.45 3.94 -32.17
C GLU A 140 16.26 4.68 -31.56
N THR A 141 15.12 4.70 -32.27
CA THR A 141 13.88 5.31 -31.77
C THR A 141 13.27 4.50 -30.62
N GLN A 142 13.29 3.15 -30.72
CA GLN A 142 12.88 2.28 -29.64
C GLN A 142 13.69 2.53 -28.36
N GLU A 143 15.02 2.63 -28.45
CA GLU A 143 15.92 2.91 -27.33
C GLU A 143 15.64 4.27 -26.70
N LYS A 144 15.45 5.32 -27.50
CA LYS A 144 15.08 6.65 -27.00
C LYS A 144 13.74 6.65 -26.23
N ILE A 145 12.74 5.92 -26.76
CA ILE A 145 11.46 5.75 -26.08
C ILE A 145 11.65 5.04 -24.74
N VAL A 146 12.39 3.94 -24.73
CA VAL A 146 12.72 3.18 -23.51
C VAL A 146 13.41 4.06 -22.49
N GLU A 147 14.46 4.82 -22.89
CA GLU A 147 15.18 5.71 -21.98
C GLU A 147 14.26 6.73 -21.27
N ILE A 148 13.29 7.28 -22.02
CA ILE A 148 12.33 8.23 -21.46
C ILE A 148 11.36 7.52 -20.49
N LEU A 149 10.79 6.40 -20.90
CA LEU A 149 9.79 5.69 -20.10
C LEU A 149 10.40 5.07 -18.84
N ASP A 150 11.62 4.54 -18.94
CA ASP A 150 12.34 3.97 -17.80
C ASP A 150 12.73 5.05 -16.77
N LYS A 151 13.04 6.28 -17.17
CA LYS A 151 13.25 7.38 -16.23
C LYS A 151 12.02 7.62 -15.35
N PHE A 152 10.81 7.57 -15.90
CA PHE A 152 9.59 7.72 -15.12
C PHE A 152 9.35 6.53 -14.17
N THR A 153 9.49 5.29 -14.66
CA THR A 153 9.28 4.09 -13.83
C THR A 153 10.32 3.98 -12.71
N ASN A 154 11.59 4.29 -12.99
CA ASN A 154 12.64 4.29 -11.98
C ASN A 154 12.38 5.35 -10.90
N TYR A 155 11.99 6.56 -11.28
CA TYR A 155 11.66 7.62 -10.34
C TYR A 155 10.50 7.24 -9.42
N VAL A 156 9.43 6.66 -9.96
CA VAL A 156 8.31 6.14 -9.16
C VAL A 156 8.77 5.05 -8.18
N THR A 157 9.62 4.14 -8.64
CA THR A 157 10.17 3.05 -7.82
C THR A 157 11.05 3.60 -6.69
N GLU A 158 11.89 4.60 -6.96
CA GLU A 158 12.72 5.28 -5.95
C GLU A 158 11.86 5.96 -4.88
N LEU A 159 10.81 6.71 -5.27
CA LEU A 159 9.89 7.35 -4.33
C LEU A 159 9.16 6.32 -3.44
N GLN A 160 8.69 5.21 -4.03
CA GLN A 160 8.06 4.12 -3.29
C GLN A 160 9.02 3.47 -2.28
N SER A 161 10.26 3.22 -2.69
CA SER A 161 11.31 2.67 -1.84
C SER A 161 11.65 3.63 -0.68
N GLU A 162 11.74 4.92 -0.96
CA GLU A 162 11.97 5.95 0.07
C GLU A 162 10.84 6.00 1.09
N LEU A 163 9.58 6.03 0.63
CA LEU A 163 8.42 6.00 1.53
C LEU A 163 8.43 4.76 2.43
N GLN A 164 8.71 3.59 1.86
CA GLN A 164 8.82 2.35 2.62
C GLN A 164 9.96 2.38 3.63
N SER A 165 11.13 2.88 3.23
CA SER A 165 12.31 3.00 4.09
C SER A 165 12.04 3.92 5.27
N ARG A 166 11.48 5.11 5.04
CA ARG A 166 11.12 6.08 6.10
C ARG A 166 10.07 5.50 7.06
N THR A 167 9.07 4.78 6.53
CA THR A 167 8.07 4.12 7.37
C THR A 167 8.68 3.04 8.26
N LYS A 168 9.59 2.21 7.72
CA LYS A 168 10.31 1.19 8.49
C LYS A 168 11.20 1.84 9.56
N GLN A 169 11.90 2.91 9.22
CA GLN A 169 12.76 3.65 10.15
C GLN A 169 11.95 4.24 11.31
N TYR A 170 10.81 4.89 11.01
CA TYR A 170 9.90 5.40 12.03
C TYR A 170 9.43 4.27 12.98
N THR A 171 8.93 3.18 12.42
CA THR A 171 8.45 2.03 13.20
C THR A 171 9.55 1.48 14.11
N HIS A 172 10.77 1.32 13.58
CA HIS A 172 11.92 0.86 14.36
C HIS A 172 12.23 1.79 15.56
N TYR A 173 12.33 3.10 15.31
CA TYR A 173 12.66 4.05 16.38
C TYR A 173 11.51 4.20 17.39
N ARG A 174 10.26 4.19 16.96
CA ARG A 174 9.11 4.19 17.85
C ARG A 174 9.15 2.98 18.78
N ASP A 175 9.26 1.78 18.23
CA ASP A 175 9.29 0.54 19.01
C ASP A 175 10.50 0.49 19.95
N LYS A 176 11.65 1.00 19.52
CA LYS A 176 12.87 1.10 20.36
C LYS A 176 12.69 2.06 21.52
N LEU A 177 12.20 3.29 21.26
CA LEU A 177 12.01 4.32 22.29
C LEU A 177 10.95 3.94 23.33
N LEU A 178 9.99 3.09 22.95
CA LEU A 178 8.90 2.61 23.82
C LEU A 178 9.15 1.19 24.33
N SER A 179 10.32 0.59 24.07
CA SER A 179 10.67 -0.73 24.57
C SER A 179 10.99 -0.70 26.06
N GLU A 180 10.63 -1.77 26.78
CA GLU A 180 10.95 -1.93 28.18
C GLU A 180 12.45 -1.81 28.46
N GLU A 181 13.29 -2.40 27.60
CA GLU A 181 14.75 -2.34 27.70
C GLU A 181 15.28 -0.88 27.68
N TYR A 182 14.88 -0.10 26.67
CA TYR A 182 15.29 1.30 26.56
C TYR A 182 14.76 2.14 27.72
N LEU A 183 13.49 1.98 28.06
CA LEU A 183 12.85 2.75 29.14
C LEU A 183 13.45 2.43 30.51
N THR A 184 13.78 1.17 30.78
CA THR A 184 14.48 0.76 32.01
C THR A 184 15.84 1.43 32.10
N LYS A 185 16.62 1.41 31.05
CA LYS A 185 17.94 2.04 30.99
C LYS A 185 17.85 3.54 31.27
N VAL A 186 17.00 4.27 30.54
CA VAL A 186 16.90 5.72 30.63
C VAL A 186 16.27 6.16 31.95
N THR A 187 15.29 5.41 32.48
CA THR A 187 14.70 5.70 33.79
C THR A 187 15.77 5.62 34.92
N LYS A 188 16.61 4.59 34.88
CA LYS A 188 17.72 4.43 35.81
C LYS A 188 18.77 5.53 35.69
N GLU A 189 19.08 5.98 34.45
CA GLU A 189 20.03 7.07 34.21
C GLU A 189 19.49 8.44 34.72
N MET A 190 18.17 8.63 34.71
CA MET A 190 17.53 9.86 35.18
C MET A 190 17.38 9.96 36.71
N GLU A 191 17.12 8.84 37.38
CA GLU A 191 16.90 8.73 38.81
C GLU A 191 17.51 7.40 39.28
N GLU A 192 18.67 7.42 39.96
CA GLU A 192 19.50 6.24 40.29
C GLU A 192 18.75 5.08 40.97
N ASP A 193 17.72 5.37 41.76
CA ASP A 193 16.94 4.34 42.49
C ASP A 193 15.56 4.03 41.90
N ARG A 194 15.19 4.63 40.80
CA ARG A 194 13.85 4.44 40.23
C ARG A 194 13.81 3.26 39.26
N ARG A 195 12.87 2.35 39.50
CA ARG A 195 12.57 1.24 38.60
C ARG A 195 11.46 1.63 37.62
N LEU A 196 11.52 1.11 36.40
CA LEU A 196 10.42 1.19 35.44
C LEU A 196 9.25 0.37 35.98
N ASN A 197 8.06 0.97 36.04
CA ASN A 197 6.83 0.25 36.39
C ASN A 197 6.19 -0.31 35.13
N ILE A 198 5.75 -1.56 35.19
CA ILE A 198 4.83 -2.15 34.22
C ILE A 198 3.45 -2.12 34.88
N VAL A 199 2.49 -1.48 34.27
CA VAL A 199 1.14 -1.28 34.80
C VAL A 199 0.09 -1.66 33.76
N THR A 200 -1.11 -1.99 34.23
CA THR A 200 -2.23 -2.19 33.32
C THR A 200 -2.89 -0.88 32.96
N LEU A 201 -3.56 -0.81 31.80
CA LEU A 201 -4.29 0.40 31.41
C LEU A 201 -5.41 0.73 32.41
N GLY A 202 -6.06 -0.28 32.98
CA GLY A 202 -7.10 -0.08 34.01
C GLY A 202 -6.58 0.56 35.32
N GLU A 203 -5.28 0.38 35.65
CA GLU A 203 -4.68 1.01 36.83
C GLU A 203 -4.40 2.50 36.62
N ILE A 204 -4.24 2.98 35.40
CA ILE A 204 -3.81 4.34 35.09
C ILE A 204 -4.83 5.17 34.31
N GLY A 205 -6.02 4.63 34.06
CA GLY A 205 -7.09 5.36 33.36
C GLY A 205 -8.39 4.59 33.33
N GLU A 206 -9.40 5.20 32.70
CA GLU A 206 -10.76 4.71 32.64
C GLU A 206 -11.24 4.59 31.19
N PHE A 207 -11.86 3.46 30.87
CA PHE A 207 -12.51 3.23 29.58
C PHE A 207 -14.01 3.56 29.67
N THR A 208 -14.47 4.45 28.81
CA THR A 208 -15.89 4.75 28.66
C THR A 208 -16.37 4.27 27.29
N ARG A 209 -17.31 3.31 27.25
CA ARG A 209 -17.89 2.84 25.98
C ARG A 209 -18.82 3.90 25.40
N GLY A 210 -18.68 4.16 24.11
CA GLY A 210 -19.62 5.01 23.36
C GLY A 210 -20.99 4.39 23.16
N ASN A 211 -21.91 5.14 22.59
CA ASN A 211 -23.28 4.70 22.37
C ASN A 211 -23.92 5.36 21.14
N GLY A 212 -24.98 4.78 20.65
CA GLY A 212 -26.11 5.31 19.87
C GLY A 212 -25.84 6.03 18.53
N LEU A 213 -24.64 6.48 18.22
CA LEU A 213 -24.34 7.28 17.01
C LEU A 213 -24.32 6.41 15.75
N GLN A 214 -25.11 6.77 14.74
CA GLN A 214 -25.14 6.13 13.42
C GLN A 214 -24.83 7.15 12.32
N LYS A 215 -24.34 6.67 11.17
CA LYS A 215 -24.03 7.56 10.02
C LYS A 215 -25.22 8.36 9.49
N LYS A 216 -26.44 7.82 9.62
CA LYS A 216 -27.68 8.52 9.23
C LYS A 216 -28.00 9.75 10.08
N ASP A 217 -27.37 9.86 11.26
CA ASP A 217 -27.58 10.96 12.22
C ASP A 217 -26.70 12.16 11.92
N PHE A 218 -25.81 12.05 10.92
CA PHE A 218 -24.85 13.11 10.60
C PHE A 218 -25.52 14.30 9.93
N LEU A 219 -25.06 15.47 10.34
CA LEU A 219 -25.40 16.76 9.80
C LEU A 219 -24.09 17.48 9.36
N ASP A 220 -24.24 18.51 8.52
CA ASP A 220 -23.11 19.35 8.11
C ASP A 220 -22.71 20.34 9.20
N GLU A 221 -23.63 20.70 10.10
CA GLU A 221 -23.42 21.61 11.22
C GLU A 221 -24.16 21.09 12.49
N GLY A 222 -23.72 21.53 13.66
CA GLY A 222 -24.31 21.17 14.94
C GLY A 222 -23.28 20.78 16.00
N ASN A 223 -23.58 19.78 16.81
CA ASN A 223 -22.68 19.31 17.86
C ASN A 223 -21.63 18.32 17.33
N PRO A 224 -20.38 18.46 17.73
CA PRO A 224 -19.26 17.71 17.17
C PRO A 224 -19.28 16.23 17.58
N VAL A 225 -19.05 15.33 16.60
CA VAL A 225 -19.01 13.89 16.85
C VAL A 225 -17.95 13.19 16.02
N ILE A 226 -17.44 12.05 16.54
CA ILE A 226 -16.57 11.12 15.84
C ILE A 226 -17.20 9.72 15.81
N HIS A 227 -17.26 9.14 14.62
CA HIS A 227 -17.72 7.78 14.41
C HIS A 227 -16.54 6.82 14.18
N TYR A 228 -16.61 5.57 14.68
CA TYR A 228 -15.50 4.61 14.62
C TYR A 228 -14.92 4.42 13.20
N GLY A 229 -15.77 4.40 12.17
CA GLY A 229 -15.33 4.26 10.79
C GLY A 229 -14.46 5.43 10.29
N GLN A 230 -14.58 6.61 10.88
CA GLN A 230 -13.74 7.77 10.54
C GLN A 230 -12.32 7.65 11.11
N ILE A 231 -12.14 6.93 12.23
CA ILE A 231 -10.82 6.64 12.80
C ILE A 231 -9.97 5.83 11.80
N TYR A 232 -10.59 4.94 11.03
CA TYR A 232 -9.87 4.14 10.04
C TYR A 232 -9.54 4.90 8.77
N THR A 233 -10.38 5.86 8.37
CA THR A 233 -10.37 6.41 7.00
C THR A 233 -10.03 7.89 6.91
N LYS A 234 -10.20 8.65 7.98
CA LYS A 234 -10.15 10.13 7.94
C LYS A 234 -9.19 10.75 8.93
N TYR A 235 -9.04 10.16 10.12
CA TYR A 235 -8.19 10.73 11.17
C TYR A 235 -6.81 10.09 11.20
N GLY A 236 -5.81 10.92 11.50
CA GLY A 236 -4.44 10.50 11.75
C GLY A 236 -4.20 10.07 13.21
N PHE A 237 -3.02 10.40 13.74
CA PHE A 237 -2.64 10.10 15.12
C PHE A 237 -3.35 11.00 16.16
N VAL A 238 -3.60 12.24 15.78
CA VAL A 238 -4.36 13.23 16.56
C VAL A 238 -5.53 13.77 15.74
N ALA A 239 -6.58 14.22 16.41
CA ALA A 239 -7.67 14.99 15.83
C ALA A 239 -7.92 16.25 16.67
N GLU A 240 -7.98 17.40 16.01
CA GLU A 240 -8.26 18.71 16.59
C GLU A 240 -9.65 19.22 16.20
N GLU A 241 -10.09 18.81 15.01
CA GLU A 241 -11.39 19.14 14.43
C GLU A 241 -12.19 17.89 14.12
N VAL A 242 -13.52 18.01 14.09
CA VAL A 242 -14.42 16.94 13.68
C VAL A 242 -14.87 17.10 12.24
N LEU A 243 -15.26 15.98 11.62
CA LEU A 243 -15.75 15.94 10.24
C LEU A 243 -17.27 15.72 10.15
N SER A 244 -17.95 15.60 11.30
CA SER A 244 -19.37 15.30 11.35
C SER A 244 -20.01 15.90 12.59
N TYR A 245 -21.26 16.27 12.45
CA TYR A 245 -22.04 16.90 13.50
C TYR A 245 -23.38 16.18 13.67
N VAL A 246 -24.06 16.44 14.80
CA VAL A 246 -25.41 15.91 15.07
C VAL A 246 -26.27 16.99 15.76
N SER A 247 -27.58 16.74 15.81
CA SER A 247 -28.52 17.60 16.54
C SER A 247 -28.31 17.58 18.06
N ASP A 248 -28.81 18.59 18.75
CA ASP A 248 -28.77 18.69 20.24
C ASP A 248 -29.43 17.47 20.88
N GLU A 249 -30.53 16.97 20.32
CA GLU A 249 -31.24 15.81 20.84
C GLU A 249 -30.36 14.54 20.82
N ILE A 250 -29.66 14.29 19.72
CA ILE A 250 -28.76 13.13 19.61
C ILE A 250 -27.54 13.34 20.48
N PHE A 251 -26.93 14.52 20.42
CA PHE A 251 -25.73 14.83 21.18
C PHE A 251 -25.93 14.67 22.68
N SER A 252 -27.10 15.11 23.24
CA SER A 252 -27.40 14.99 24.65
C SER A 252 -27.38 13.54 25.16
N LYS A 253 -27.68 12.57 24.31
CA LYS A 253 -27.72 11.13 24.62
C LYS A 253 -26.38 10.42 24.45
N LEU A 254 -25.42 11.04 23.74
CA LEU A 254 -24.12 10.44 23.50
C LEU A 254 -23.20 10.53 24.73
N ARG A 255 -22.28 9.56 24.84
CA ARG A 255 -21.11 9.70 25.72
C ARG A 255 -20.16 10.73 25.14
N LYS A 256 -19.43 11.43 26.01
CA LYS A 256 -18.56 12.56 25.66
C LYS A 256 -17.10 12.23 25.92
N ALA A 257 -16.26 12.55 24.95
CA ALA A 257 -14.82 12.62 25.13
C ALA A 257 -14.38 14.07 25.24
N GLN A 258 -13.34 14.30 26.04
CA GLN A 258 -12.75 15.61 26.31
C GLN A 258 -11.33 15.67 25.75
N LYS A 259 -10.77 16.87 25.75
CA LYS A 259 -9.37 17.09 25.35
C LYS A 259 -8.43 16.12 26.07
N ASN A 260 -7.52 15.52 25.30
CA ASN A 260 -6.58 14.49 25.70
C ASN A 260 -7.19 13.09 25.97
N ASP A 261 -8.46 12.87 25.75
CA ASP A 261 -8.99 11.51 25.71
C ASP A 261 -8.49 10.78 24.46
N ILE A 262 -8.24 9.48 24.57
CA ILE A 262 -7.87 8.61 23.46
C ILE A 262 -9.14 7.90 22.96
N LEU A 263 -9.55 8.16 21.73
CA LEU A 263 -10.66 7.46 21.10
C LEU A 263 -10.16 6.19 20.42
N ILE A 264 -10.72 5.05 20.76
CA ILE A 264 -10.27 3.72 20.32
C ILE A 264 -11.42 3.03 19.58
N ALA A 265 -11.22 2.71 18.30
CA ALA A 265 -12.17 1.93 17.51
C ALA A 265 -11.99 0.44 17.81
N THR A 266 -13.05 -0.21 18.31
CA THR A 266 -12.98 -1.58 18.84
C THR A 266 -13.62 -2.63 17.95
N THR A 267 -13.98 -2.28 16.72
CA THR A 267 -14.56 -3.19 15.72
C THR A 267 -13.91 -2.94 14.36
N SER A 268 -13.34 -3.98 13.74
CA SER A 268 -12.69 -3.93 12.42
C SER A 268 -12.89 -5.22 11.64
N GLU A 269 -12.53 -5.23 10.35
CA GLU A 269 -12.54 -6.43 9.49
C GLU A 269 -11.29 -7.30 9.68
N ASN A 270 -10.24 -6.76 10.30
CA ASN A 270 -8.98 -7.46 10.55
C ASN A 270 -8.41 -7.16 11.94
N VAL A 271 -7.46 -7.98 12.38
CA VAL A 271 -6.82 -7.89 13.71
C VAL A 271 -5.82 -6.74 13.78
N GLU A 272 -5.19 -6.40 12.67
CA GLU A 272 -4.20 -5.33 12.59
C GLU A 272 -4.84 -3.97 12.93
N ASP A 273 -6.00 -3.70 12.37
CA ASP A 273 -6.69 -2.41 12.48
C ASP A 273 -7.53 -2.27 13.75
N VAL A 274 -8.11 -3.36 14.28
CA VAL A 274 -8.91 -3.26 15.52
C VAL A 274 -8.07 -2.65 16.64
N GLY A 275 -8.64 -1.73 17.41
CA GLY A 275 -7.93 -0.98 18.44
C GLY A 275 -7.15 0.23 17.91
N LYS A 276 -7.34 0.62 16.64
CA LYS A 276 -6.80 1.87 16.12
C LYS A 276 -7.34 3.05 16.92
N SER A 277 -6.47 3.99 17.26
CA SER A 277 -6.78 5.07 18.18
C SER A 277 -6.40 6.43 17.62
N VAL A 278 -7.08 7.46 18.13
CA VAL A 278 -6.85 8.88 17.86
C VAL A 278 -6.88 9.64 19.17
N VAL A 279 -5.92 10.51 19.41
CA VAL A 279 -5.94 11.42 20.57
C VAL A 279 -6.74 12.67 20.20
N TRP A 280 -7.79 12.95 20.95
CA TRP A 280 -8.54 14.18 20.78
C TRP A 280 -7.77 15.36 21.44
N VAL A 281 -7.39 16.35 20.65
CA VAL A 281 -6.66 17.53 21.14
C VAL A 281 -7.45 18.84 21.00
N GLY A 282 -8.67 18.78 20.40
CA GLY A 282 -9.59 19.92 20.32
C GLY A 282 -10.08 20.38 21.70
N GLU A 283 -10.57 21.60 21.79
CA GLU A 283 -11.02 22.20 23.06
C GLU A 283 -12.43 21.76 23.45
N ASP A 284 -13.28 21.44 22.46
CA ASP A 284 -14.68 21.09 22.70
C ASP A 284 -14.86 19.63 23.10
N GLU A 285 -15.91 19.36 23.88
CA GLU A 285 -16.38 18.00 24.11
C GLU A 285 -16.98 17.43 22.83
N ILE A 286 -16.70 16.17 22.52
CA ILE A 286 -17.23 15.48 21.35
C ILE A 286 -18.00 14.23 21.71
N GLY A 287 -19.09 13.96 20.99
CA GLY A 287 -19.79 12.68 21.07
C GLY A 287 -19.08 11.59 20.27
N PHE A 288 -19.23 10.31 20.66
CA PHE A 288 -18.60 9.21 19.92
C PHE A 288 -19.48 7.94 19.85
N SER A 289 -19.25 7.09 18.84
CA SER A 289 -20.10 5.96 18.50
C SER A 289 -19.90 4.74 19.42
N GLY A 290 -20.88 3.82 19.40
CA GLY A 290 -20.94 2.63 20.28
C GLY A 290 -19.89 1.54 20.01
N ASP A 291 -19.24 1.55 18.82
CA ASP A 291 -18.12 0.65 18.50
C ASP A 291 -16.76 1.27 18.80
N MET A 292 -16.75 2.15 19.79
CA MET A 292 -15.57 2.87 20.29
C MET A 292 -15.58 2.92 21.80
N TYR A 293 -14.38 3.14 22.35
CA TYR A 293 -14.17 3.59 23.72
C TYR A 293 -13.39 4.90 23.72
N SER A 294 -13.70 5.76 24.68
CA SER A 294 -12.84 6.84 25.13
C SER A 294 -12.01 6.33 26.29
N TYR A 295 -10.70 6.56 26.27
CA TYR A 295 -9.79 6.24 27.35
C TYR A 295 -9.24 7.54 27.94
N ARG A 296 -9.52 7.77 29.21
CA ARG A 296 -9.10 8.96 29.97
C ARG A 296 -8.04 8.60 30.97
N THR A 297 -6.95 9.37 31.02
CA THR A 297 -5.84 9.14 31.94
C THR A 297 -5.20 10.43 32.40
N LYS A 298 -4.48 10.37 33.53
CA LYS A 298 -3.60 11.46 34.01
C LYS A 298 -2.19 11.39 33.42
N GLN A 299 -1.88 10.34 32.69
CA GLN A 299 -0.61 10.18 31.96
C GLN A 299 -0.62 10.98 30.67
N ASN A 300 0.50 11.02 29.95
CA ASN A 300 0.54 11.63 28.65
C ASN A 300 -0.22 10.73 27.64
N SER A 301 -1.39 11.18 27.18
CA SER A 301 -2.25 10.41 26.26
C SER A 301 -1.56 10.06 24.95
N LYS A 302 -0.72 10.96 24.40
CA LYS A 302 0.06 10.67 23.19
C LYS A 302 1.09 9.57 23.43
N TYR A 303 1.72 9.52 24.62
CA TYR A 303 2.64 8.43 24.96
C TYR A 303 1.94 7.08 24.91
N ILE A 304 0.75 6.97 25.49
CA ILE A 304 -0.06 5.76 25.49
C ILE A 304 -0.51 5.42 24.06
N ALA A 305 -0.99 6.40 23.30
CA ALA A 305 -1.41 6.21 21.92
C ALA A 305 -0.26 5.77 20.99
N TYR A 306 0.98 6.27 21.22
CA TYR A 306 2.16 5.77 20.54
C TYR A 306 2.49 4.32 20.91
N TYR A 307 2.35 3.96 22.18
CA TYR A 307 2.55 2.57 22.60
C TYR A 307 1.54 1.62 21.96
N PHE A 308 0.29 2.03 21.76
CA PHE A 308 -0.73 1.23 21.05
C PHE A 308 -0.33 0.89 19.60
N GLN A 309 0.58 1.63 19.01
CA GLN A 309 1.09 1.35 17.68
C GLN A 309 2.29 0.38 17.68
N THR A 310 2.88 0.06 18.82
CA THR A 310 4.08 -0.81 18.92
C THR A 310 3.75 -2.28 18.63
N ASN A 311 4.75 -3.02 18.15
CA ASN A 311 4.64 -4.47 17.99
C ASN A 311 4.37 -5.20 19.32
N ALA A 312 4.87 -4.67 20.45
CA ALA A 312 4.63 -5.22 21.78
C ALA A 312 3.14 -5.17 22.14
N PHE A 313 2.49 -4.04 21.90
CA PHE A 313 1.05 -3.88 22.10
C PHE A 313 0.22 -4.72 21.11
N GLN A 314 0.60 -4.76 19.83
CA GLN A 314 -0.10 -5.56 18.82
C GLN A 314 -0.16 -7.04 19.23
N LYS A 315 0.93 -7.61 19.77
CA LYS A 315 0.95 -9.00 20.28
C LYS A 315 0.00 -9.23 21.45
N GLN A 316 -0.20 -8.25 22.32
CA GLN A 316 -1.20 -8.36 23.40
C GLN A 316 -2.61 -8.31 22.84
N LYS A 317 -2.87 -7.39 21.91
CA LYS A 317 -4.13 -7.21 21.20
C LYS A 317 -4.55 -8.47 20.43
N GLU A 318 -3.67 -9.10 19.69
CA GLU A 318 -3.92 -10.32 18.94
C GLU A 318 -4.43 -11.48 19.80
N ARG A 319 -3.94 -11.57 21.03
CA ARG A 319 -4.37 -12.62 21.99
C ARG A 319 -5.77 -12.41 22.56
N LYS A 320 -6.31 -11.19 22.46
CA LYS A 320 -7.60 -10.79 23.04
C LYS A 320 -8.66 -10.44 22.00
N ALA A 321 -8.26 -10.21 20.77
CA ALA A 321 -9.16 -9.95 19.66
C ALA A 321 -10.01 -11.21 19.36
N THR A 322 -11.31 -11.02 19.19
CA THR A 322 -12.28 -12.09 18.97
C THR A 322 -13.13 -11.82 17.72
N GLY A 323 -13.64 -12.87 17.08
CA GLY A 323 -14.49 -12.78 15.89
C GLY A 323 -13.83 -13.35 14.65
N THR A 324 -14.63 -13.59 13.60
CA THR A 324 -14.17 -14.15 12.32
C THR A 324 -14.39 -13.23 11.13
N LYS A 325 -15.56 -12.59 11.03
CA LYS A 325 -15.87 -11.58 9.99
C LYS A 325 -15.67 -10.16 10.50
N MET A 326 -16.03 -9.93 11.75
CA MET A 326 -15.85 -8.66 12.45
C MET A 326 -15.04 -8.96 13.71
N ILE A 327 -13.84 -8.43 13.73
CA ILE A 327 -12.92 -8.56 14.86
C ILE A 327 -13.27 -7.48 15.90
N ARG A 328 -13.31 -7.88 17.17
CA ARG A 328 -13.65 -6.99 18.30
C ARG A 328 -12.68 -7.14 19.45
N ILE A 329 -12.52 -6.04 20.19
CA ILE A 329 -11.84 -6.02 21.49
C ILE A 329 -12.80 -5.39 22.51
N HIS A 330 -12.94 -6.02 23.65
CA HIS A 330 -13.81 -5.55 24.74
C HIS A 330 -13.04 -4.67 25.73
N GLY A 331 -13.75 -3.74 26.38
CA GLY A 331 -13.15 -2.84 27.40
C GLY A 331 -12.41 -3.58 28.50
N ASP A 332 -13.06 -4.62 29.07
CA ASP A 332 -12.50 -5.44 30.16
C ASP A 332 -11.19 -6.16 29.78
N ASP A 333 -10.97 -6.41 28.49
CA ASP A 333 -9.70 -6.94 27.98
C ASP A 333 -8.67 -5.84 27.75
N MET A 334 -9.12 -4.64 27.32
CA MET A 334 -8.23 -3.48 27.17
C MET A 334 -7.69 -2.99 28.51
N GLU A 335 -8.48 -3.05 29.58
CA GLU A 335 -8.04 -2.72 30.95
C GLU A 335 -6.84 -3.56 31.40
N LYS A 336 -6.70 -4.80 30.91
CA LYS A 336 -5.65 -5.75 31.26
C LYS A 336 -4.38 -5.62 30.42
N PHE A 337 -4.36 -4.76 29.41
CA PHE A 337 -3.15 -4.57 28.60
C PHE A 337 -2.08 -3.85 29.41
N GLU A 338 -0.90 -4.41 29.39
CA GLU A 338 0.26 -3.91 30.12
C GLU A 338 1.04 -2.89 29.30
N ILE A 339 1.48 -1.84 29.97
CA ILE A 339 2.29 -0.78 29.39
C ILE A 339 3.47 -0.44 30.31
N PRO A 340 4.69 -0.30 29.78
CA PRO A 340 5.79 0.27 30.54
C PRO A 340 5.52 1.75 30.79
N LEU A 341 5.52 2.14 32.05
CA LEU A 341 5.16 3.50 32.48
C LEU A 341 6.36 4.22 33.15
N PRO A 342 7.17 4.96 32.37
CA PRO A 342 8.22 5.80 32.92
C PRO A 342 7.64 7.06 33.54
N PRO A 343 8.45 7.86 34.29
CA PRO A 343 8.04 9.15 34.80
C PRO A 343 7.44 10.06 33.72
N LEU A 344 6.47 10.90 34.10
CA LEU A 344 5.77 11.80 33.17
C LEU A 344 6.74 12.72 32.40
N SER A 345 7.83 13.14 33.03
CA SER A 345 8.90 13.93 32.41
C SER A 345 9.56 13.19 31.22
N LEU A 346 9.77 11.86 31.35
CA LEU A 346 10.33 11.02 30.27
C LEU A 346 9.27 10.72 29.21
N GLN A 347 8.02 10.45 29.60
CA GLN A 347 6.90 10.34 28.63
C GLN A 347 6.84 11.56 27.72
N ASN A 348 6.88 12.77 28.29
CA ASN A 348 6.85 14.03 27.54
C ASN A 348 8.06 14.21 26.61
N LYS A 349 9.26 13.78 27.01
CA LYS A 349 10.45 13.81 26.14
C LYS A 349 10.31 12.86 24.96
N ILE A 350 9.84 11.64 25.21
CA ILE A 350 9.62 10.63 24.15
C ILE A 350 8.56 11.13 23.17
N VAL A 351 7.43 11.65 23.65
CA VAL A 351 6.38 12.20 22.81
C VAL A 351 6.90 13.32 21.91
N LYS A 352 7.71 14.26 22.45
CA LYS A 352 8.32 15.33 21.63
C LYS A 352 9.20 14.79 20.50
N VAL A 353 9.90 13.69 20.72
CA VAL A 353 10.73 13.05 19.69
C VAL A 353 9.83 12.38 18.67
N LEU A 354 8.84 11.59 19.12
CA LEU A 354 7.93 10.87 18.23
C LEU A 354 7.02 11.81 17.42
N ASP A 355 6.56 12.93 18.02
CA ASP A 355 5.80 13.96 17.32
C ASP A 355 6.62 14.56 16.14
N LYS A 356 7.93 14.80 16.32
CA LYS A 356 8.80 15.27 15.23
C LYS A 356 8.91 14.23 14.11
N PHE A 357 9.08 12.94 14.47
CA PHE A 357 9.07 11.87 13.48
C PHE A 357 7.72 11.75 12.78
N GLN A 358 6.62 11.95 13.49
CA GLN A 358 5.27 11.90 12.93
C GLN A 358 5.05 13.04 11.93
N ILE A 359 5.51 14.25 12.20
CA ILE A 359 5.46 15.38 11.27
C ILE A 359 6.27 15.05 10.01
N LEU A 360 7.52 14.62 10.15
CA LEU A 360 8.35 14.23 9.01
C LEU A 360 7.74 13.08 8.19
N LEU A 361 7.06 12.15 8.85
CA LEU A 361 6.39 11.04 8.19
C LEU A 361 5.08 11.48 7.54
N SER A 362 4.32 12.41 8.13
CA SER A 362 3.08 12.94 7.56
C SER A 362 3.37 13.79 6.33
N ASP A 363 4.39 14.64 6.35
CA ASP A 363 4.86 15.36 5.17
C ASP A 363 5.27 14.38 4.06
N THR A 364 6.00 13.33 4.45
CA THR A 364 6.40 12.26 3.53
C THR A 364 5.19 11.48 3.00
N LYS A 365 4.22 11.12 3.87
CA LYS A 365 3.00 10.38 3.51
C LYS A 365 1.96 11.24 2.77
N GLY A 366 2.01 12.56 2.89
CA GLY A 366 1.19 13.48 2.10
C GLY A 366 1.81 13.72 0.73
N LEU A 367 3.03 14.25 0.70
CA LEU A 367 3.70 14.69 -0.53
C LEU A 367 4.18 13.54 -1.42
N LEU A 368 4.79 12.47 -0.86
CA LEU A 368 5.29 11.37 -1.68
C LEU A 368 4.20 10.55 -2.38
N PRO A 369 3.09 10.14 -1.76
CA PRO A 369 2.00 9.49 -2.47
C PRO A 369 1.37 10.34 -3.57
N GLU A 370 1.18 11.64 -3.33
CA GLU A 370 0.68 12.57 -4.34
C GLU A 370 1.68 12.70 -5.51
N GLU A 371 2.97 12.81 -5.22
CA GLU A 371 4.00 12.85 -6.24
C GLU A 371 4.10 11.52 -7.00
N ILE A 372 4.04 10.38 -6.32
CA ILE A 372 3.98 9.06 -6.95
C ILE A 372 2.80 8.97 -7.91
N GLU A 373 1.59 9.39 -7.50
CA GLU A 373 0.40 9.41 -8.34
C GLU A 373 0.56 10.34 -9.55
N GLN A 374 1.08 11.54 -9.34
CA GLN A 374 1.34 12.49 -10.43
C GLN A 374 2.37 11.95 -11.44
N ARG A 375 3.47 11.33 -10.95
CA ARG A 375 4.49 10.70 -11.81
C ARG A 375 3.94 9.49 -12.54
N GLN A 376 3.08 8.72 -11.91
CA GLN A 376 2.39 7.59 -12.57
C GLN A 376 1.49 8.09 -13.71
N LYS A 377 0.70 9.15 -13.49
CA LYS A 377 -0.11 9.79 -14.54
C LYS A 377 0.75 10.37 -15.67
N GLN A 378 1.89 10.96 -15.34
CA GLN A 378 2.86 11.43 -16.35
C GLN A 378 3.43 10.27 -17.16
N TYR A 379 3.81 9.18 -16.51
CA TYR A 379 4.28 7.96 -17.19
C TYR A 379 3.21 7.43 -18.16
N GLU A 380 1.96 7.29 -17.72
CA GLU A 380 0.85 6.81 -18.55
C GLU A 380 0.61 7.72 -19.75
N TYR A 381 0.59 9.03 -19.55
CA TYR A 381 0.45 10.02 -20.62
C TYR A 381 1.59 9.93 -21.65
N TYR A 382 2.84 9.90 -21.20
CA TYR A 382 3.98 9.82 -22.12
C TYR A 382 4.07 8.46 -22.78
N ARG A 383 3.76 7.38 -22.08
CA ARG A 383 3.69 6.03 -22.66
C ARG A 383 2.69 6.01 -23.80
N GLU A 384 1.50 6.55 -23.62
CA GLU A 384 0.51 6.68 -24.67
C GLU A 384 1.06 7.49 -25.86
N LYS A 385 1.62 8.66 -25.61
CA LYS A 385 2.15 9.55 -26.67
C LYS A 385 3.33 8.97 -27.44
N LEU A 386 4.20 8.22 -26.77
CA LEU A 386 5.44 7.68 -27.36
C LEU A 386 5.24 6.32 -28.06
N LEU A 387 4.19 5.59 -27.72
CA LEU A 387 3.90 4.26 -28.28
C LEU A 387 2.72 4.24 -29.24
N THR A 388 2.03 5.38 -29.41
CA THR A 388 0.96 5.54 -30.40
C THR A 388 1.53 6.21 -31.64
N PHE A 389 1.54 5.48 -32.75
CA PHE A 389 1.95 5.96 -34.06
C PHE A 389 0.71 6.08 -34.96
N ASP A 390 0.60 7.15 -35.75
CA ASP A 390 -0.54 7.37 -36.64
C ASP A 390 -0.55 6.33 -37.78
N VAL A 391 -1.61 5.55 -37.84
CA VAL A 391 -1.81 4.54 -38.85
C VAL A 391 -2.00 5.17 -40.25
N GLU A 392 -2.42 6.41 -40.32
CA GLU A 392 -2.71 7.12 -41.61
C GLU A 392 -1.46 7.47 -42.39
N CYS A 393 -0.33 7.74 -41.76
CA CYS A 393 0.91 8.10 -42.44
C CYS A 393 1.60 6.88 -43.12
N SER A 394 1.31 5.65 -42.65
CA SER A 394 1.95 4.44 -43.12
C SER A 394 1.26 3.78 -44.34
N ARG A 395 -0.01 4.10 -44.60
CA ARG A 395 -0.80 3.48 -45.68
C ARG A 395 -0.74 4.21 -47.06
N THR A 396 -0.20 5.42 -47.09
CA THR A 396 -0.19 6.26 -48.30
C THR A 396 0.94 5.96 -49.30
N ASN A 397 1.88 5.04 -49.01
CA ASN A 397 3.02 4.76 -49.90
C ASN A 397 3.03 3.39 -50.60
N VAL A 398 1.92 2.63 -50.63
CA VAL A 398 1.86 1.31 -51.31
C VAL A 398 1.10 1.35 -52.64
N HIS A 399 0.59 2.51 -53.06
CA HIS A 399 -0.17 2.61 -54.30
C HIS A 399 0.44 3.60 -55.31
N ASN A 400 1.74 3.61 -55.51
CA ASN A 400 2.38 4.23 -56.68
C ASN A 400 3.74 3.52 -56.95
N ILE A 401 3.71 2.38 -57.58
CA ILE A 401 4.66 1.88 -58.55
C ILE A 401 3.90 0.95 -59.49
#